data_fad885fa75ef8ef5bbdae47e4acb2de1
#
_entry.id   fad885fa75ef8ef5bbdae47e4acb2de1
#
_cell.length_a   1.000
_cell.length_b   1.000
_cell.length_c   1.000
_cell.angle_alpha   90.00
_cell.angle_beta   90.00
_cell.angle_gamma   90.00
#
_symmetry.space_group_name_H-M   'P 1'
#
loop_
_entity.id
_entity.type
_entity.pdbx_description
1 polymer ?
#
loop_
_entity_poly.entity_id
_entity_poly.type
_entity_poly.pdbx_seq_one_letter_code
_entity_poly.pdbx_strand_id
1 'polypeptide(L)'
;MDIPVSITHFVKQPKFLPVNKIIRSRDFTVNHLSENALISEDDETITPSNFGTVLDYMTRCILLSDDHTFDLANIMLKRYLDQKLITADDVAETFDKELMLNQVPEKISNIDDIPDEAFDLATDIYAWEIAYRIGNYVVPTQYPDQITVQHMKLMMKRIENFFNEYGWSTGDAFGASTKNGYLSGDDDYLLKNTLVDLKASNKTRCRYFG
;
A
#
# COMPACT_ATOMS: atom_id res chain seq x y z
N MET A 1 7.42 29.00 8.18
CA MET A 1 6.32 28.08 7.76
C MET A 1 6.63 26.76 8.42
N ASP A 2 5.84 26.37 9.42
CA ASP A 2 6.09 25.13 10.14
C ASP A 2 5.72 23.96 9.23
N ILE A 3 6.64 22.98 9.14
CA ILE A 3 6.43 21.78 8.30
C ILE A 3 5.30 20.96 8.96
N PRO A 4 4.28 20.52 8.20
CA PRO A 4 3.23 19.68 8.74
C PRO A 4 3.82 18.40 9.35
N VAL A 5 3.39 18.08 10.56
CA VAL A 5 3.83 16.86 11.24
C VAL A 5 2.85 15.74 10.88
N SER A 6 3.35 14.62 10.39
CA SER A 6 2.50 13.48 10.12
C SER A 6 1.87 12.94 11.41
N ILE A 7 0.65 12.42 11.32
CA ILE A 7 -0.04 11.78 12.46
C ILE A 7 0.84 10.68 13.05
N THR A 8 1.50 9.89 12.23
CA THR A 8 2.43 8.83 12.65
C THR A 8 3.58 9.37 13.51
N HIS A 9 4.12 10.54 13.17
CA HIS A 9 5.16 11.18 13.97
C HIS A 9 4.60 11.73 15.28
N PHE A 10 3.41 12.32 15.23
CA PHE A 10 2.74 12.88 16.38
C PHE A 10 2.36 11.81 17.42
N VAL A 11 1.82 10.66 17.01
CA VAL A 11 1.47 9.55 17.91
C VAL A 11 2.69 8.86 18.53
N LYS A 12 3.86 8.96 17.92
CA LYS A 12 5.13 8.47 18.51
C LYS A 12 5.65 9.36 19.65
N GLN A 13 5.04 10.52 19.89
CA GLN A 13 5.41 11.43 20.97
C GLN A 13 4.41 11.31 22.14
N PRO A 14 4.59 10.36 23.07
CA PRO A 14 3.58 10.02 24.09
C PRO A 14 3.26 11.17 25.06
N LYS A 15 4.08 12.21 25.10
CA LYS A 15 3.89 13.38 25.97
C LYS A 15 2.68 14.24 25.58
N PHE A 16 2.20 14.16 24.35
CA PHE A 16 1.19 15.07 23.82
C PHE A 16 -0.18 14.41 23.59
N LEU A 17 -0.30 13.08 23.74
CA LEU A 17 -1.54 12.39 23.45
C LEU A 17 -2.19 11.83 24.72
N PRO A 18 -3.34 12.38 25.11
CA PRO A 18 -4.19 11.75 26.12
C PRO A 18 -4.85 10.45 25.60
N VAL A 19 -4.68 10.10 24.33
CA VAL A 19 -5.32 8.93 23.68
C VAL A 19 -5.02 7.63 24.43
N ASN A 20 -3.78 7.42 24.88
CA ASN A 20 -3.41 6.25 25.66
C ASN A 20 -4.11 6.16 27.04
N LYS A 21 -4.72 7.25 27.50
CA LYS A 21 -5.55 7.27 28.71
C LYS A 21 -7.00 6.93 28.43
N ILE A 22 -7.43 7.14 27.19
CA ILE A 22 -8.82 6.99 26.75
C ILE A 22 -9.03 5.65 26.07
N ILE A 23 -8.10 5.24 25.18
CA ILE A 23 -8.20 4.00 24.40
C ILE A 23 -7.08 3.04 24.84
N ARG A 24 -7.43 1.82 25.18
CA ARG A 24 -6.49 0.78 25.60
C ARG A 24 -6.55 -0.36 24.60
N SER A 25 -5.44 -1.09 24.44
CA SER A 25 -5.39 -2.27 23.55
C SER A 25 -6.50 -3.30 23.81
N ARG A 26 -6.97 -3.42 25.06
CA ARG A 26 -8.09 -4.29 25.44
C ARG A 26 -9.45 -3.80 24.96
N ASP A 27 -9.56 -2.53 24.54
CA ASP A 27 -10.81 -1.95 24.07
C ASP A 27 -11.06 -2.29 22.58
N PHE A 28 -10.09 -2.98 21.93
CA PHE A 28 -10.21 -3.45 20.54
C PHE A 28 -10.64 -4.90 20.51
N THR A 29 -11.55 -5.20 19.60
CA THR A 29 -11.90 -6.58 19.25
C THR A 29 -10.98 -7.06 18.15
N VAL A 30 -10.39 -8.24 18.34
CA VAL A 30 -9.61 -8.92 17.30
C VAL A 30 -10.51 -9.97 16.67
N ASN A 31 -10.84 -9.78 15.39
CA ASN A 31 -11.56 -10.75 14.60
C ASN A 31 -10.56 -11.51 13.72
N HIS A 32 -10.55 -12.82 13.82
CA HIS A 32 -9.75 -13.68 12.96
C HIS A 32 -10.60 -14.12 11.77
N LEU A 33 -10.30 -13.61 10.58
CA LEU A 33 -11.02 -13.94 9.34
C LEU A 33 -10.42 -15.15 8.61
N SER A 34 -9.35 -15.71 9.14
CA SER A 34 -8.69 -16.89 8.58
C SER A 34 -8.10 -17.74 9.72
N GLU A 35 -8.32 -19.05 9.65
CA GLU A 35 -7.68 -20.03 10.53
C GLU A 35 -6.26 -20.41 10.05
N ASN A 36 -5.85 -19.92 8.90
CA ASN A 36 -4.55 -20.24 8.32
C ASN A 36 -3.42 -19.61 9.11
N ALA A 37 -2.31 -20.34 9.18
CA ALA A 37 -1.08 -19.89 9.81
C ALA A 37 -0.58 -18.56 9.22
N LEU A 38 0.17 -17.83 10.02
CA LEU A 38 0.93 -16.69 9.54
C LEU A 38 1.88 -17.14 8.43
N ILE A 39 2.05 -16.28 7.43
CA ILE A 39 3.08 -16.46 6.40
C ILE A 39 4.42 -16.14 7.06
N SER A 40 5.43 -16.99 6.80
CA SER A 40 6.78 -16.76 7.31
C SER A 40 7.46 -15.69 6.47
N GLU A 41 7.95 -14.62 7.10
CA GLU A 41 8.75 -13.59 6.40
C GLU A 41 10.15 -14.09 6.01
N ASP A 42 10.62 -15.19 6.61
CA ASP A 42 11.94 -15.74 6.31
C ASP A 42 12.04 -16.32 4.88
N ASP A 43 10.89 -16.60 4.27
CA ASP A 43 10.79 -17.12 2.90
C ASP A 43 10.63 -16.02 1.85
N GLU A 44 10.56 -14.74 2.24
CA GLU A 44 10.32 -13.61 1.34
C GLU A 44 11.63 -13.08 0.74
N THR A 45 11.65 -12.84 -0.56
CA THR A 45 12.82 -12.29 -1.28
C THR A 45 12.89 -10.76 -1.25
N ILE A 46 11.83 -10.09 -0.81
CA ILE A 46 11.75 -8.64 -0.68
C ILE A 46 11.50 -8.23 0.77
N THR A 47 11.81 -6.99 1.11
CA THR A 47 11.60 -6.51 2.49
C THR A 47 10.12 -6.45 2.84
N PRO A 48 9.74 -6.58 4.13
CA PRO A 48 8.34 -6.47 4.56
C PRO A 48 7.66 -5.15 4.14
N SER A 49 8.43 -4.05 4.05
CA SER A 49 7.93 -2.77 3.57
C SER A 49 7.57 -2.85 2.08
N ASN A 50 8.46 -3.41 1.26
CA ASN A 50 8.23 -3.57 -0.17
C ASN A 50 7.08 -4.54 -0.42
N PHE A 51 7.02 -5.64 0.34
CA PHE A 51 5.91 -6.60 0.27
C PHE A 51 4.56 -5.89 0.49
N GLY A 52 4.45 -5.09 1.56
CA GLY A 52 3.22 -4.36 1.85
C GLY A 52 2.83 -3.37 0.75
N THR A 53 3.81 -2.67 0.17
CA THR A 53 3.55 -1.68 -0.88
C THR A 53 3.15 -2.36 -2.20
N VAL A 54 3.84 -3.41 -2.63
CA VAL A 54 3.45 -4.18 -3.83
C VAL A 54 2.06 -4.78 -3.64
N LEU A 55 1.77 -5.32 -2.46
CA LEU A 55 0.45 -5.86 -2.13
C LEU A 55 -0.65 -4.79 -2.22
N ASP A 56 -0.39 -3.57 -1.75
CA ASP A 56 -1.33 -2.44 -1.86
C ASP A 56 -1.59 -2.08 -3.32
N TYR A 57 -0.55 -1.93 -4.14
CA TYR A 57 -0.69 -1.69 -5.58
C TYR A 57 -1.52 -2.76 -6.28
N MET A 58 -1.20 -4.03 -6.02
CA MET A 58 -1.95 -5.16 -6.59
C MET A 58 -3.41 -5.18 -6.14
N THR A 59 -3.66 -4.83 -4.87
CA THR A 59 -5.03 -4.73 -4.35
C THR A 59 -5.81 -3.63 -5.05
N ARG A 60 -5.24 -2.44 -5.19
CA ARG A 60 -5.89 -1.30 -5.87
C ARG A 60 -6.15 -1.60 -7.34
N CYS A 61 -5.13 -2.09 -8.06
CA CYS A 61 -5.28 -2.39 -9.48
C CYS A 61 -6.24 -3.55 -9.74
N ILE A 62 -6.09 -4.66 -9.02
CA ILE A 62 -6.75 -5.92 -9.38
C ILE A 62 -8.11 -6.07 -8.70
N LEU A 63 -8.21 -5.77 -7.41
CA LEU A 63 -9.46 -5.96 -6.67
C LEU A 63 -10.36 -4.74 -6.73
N LEU A 64 -9.81 -3.53 -6.75
CA LEU A 64 -10.58 -2.30 -6.68
C LEU A 64 -10.73 -1.61 -8.04
N SER A 65 -9.87 -1.92 -9.02
CA SER A 65 -9.78 -1.20 -10.30
C SER A 65 -9.69 0.32 -10.09
N ASP A 66 -8.82 0.71 -9.15
CA ASP A 66 -8.67 2.10 -8.72
C ASP A 66 -7.84 2.89 -9.74
N ASP A 67 -8.48 3.85 -10.41
CA ASP A 67 -7.85 4.69 -11.44
C ASP A 67 -6.74 5.60 -10.90
N HIS A 68 -6.66 5.80 -9.58
CA HIS A 68 -5.67 6.67 -8.91
C HIS A 68 -4.46 5.92 -8.37
N THR A 69 -4.37 4.61 -8.60
CA THR A 69 -3.29 3.76 -8.07
C THR A 69 -1.90 4.31 -8.37
N PHE A 70 -1.68 4.93 -9.53
CA PHE A 70 -0.36 5.36 -9.99
C PHE A 70 -0.11 6.87 -9.84
N ASP A 71 -1.01 7.63 -9.27
CA ASP A 71 -0.93 9.10 -9.24
C ASP A 71 0.37 9.62 -8.64
N LEU A 72 0.82 9.05 -7.53
CA LEU A 72 2.06 9.49 -6.87
C LEU A 72 3.32 9.13 -7.68
N ALA A 73 3.32 7.96 -8.30
CA ALA A 73 4.39 7.54 -9.22
C ALA A 73 4.47 8.51 -10.41
N ASN A 74 3.32 8.83 -11.02
CA ASN A 74 3.21 9.72 -12.16
C ASN A 74 3.62 11.18 -11.85
N ILE A 75 3.31 11.67 -10.65
CA ILE A 75 3.81 12.96 -10.18
C ILE A 75 5.34 12.98 -10.15
N MET A 76 5.96 11.88 -9.68
CA MET A 76 7.41 11.82 -9.60
C MET A 76 8.07 11.65 -10.96
N LEU A 77 7.53 10.81 -11.83
CA LEU A 77 7.96 10.68 -13.22
C LEU A 77 7.98 12.03 -13.92
N LYS A 78 6.88 12.78 -13.83
CA LYS A 78 6.79 14.13 -14.41
C LYS A 78 7.86 15.06 -13.84
N ARG A 79 8.06 15.06 -12.52
CA ARG A 79 9.09 15.88 -11.87
C ARG A 79 10.49 15.57 -12.39
N TYR A 80 10.83 14.29 -12.56
CA TYR A 80 12.13 13.86 -13.07
C TYR A 80 12.32 14.23 -14.55
N LEU A 81 11.27 14.11 -15.35
CA LEU A 81 11.26 14.55 -16.75
C LEU A 81 11.49 16.07 -16.85
N ASP A 82 10.77 16.86 -16.07
CA ASP A 82 10.90 18.34 -16.05
C ASP A 82 12.31 18.79 -15.63
N GLN A 83 12.95 18.02 -14.76
CA GLN A 83 14.33 18.23 -14.31
C GLN A 83 15.38 17.64 -15.29
N LYS A 84 14.94 16.97 -16.36
CA LYS A 84 15.79 16.28 -17.35
C LYS A 84 16.69 15.19 -16.73
N LEU A 85 16.21 14.55 -15.69
CA LEU A 85 16.88 13.42 -15.03
C LEU A 85 16.51 12.09 -15.70
N ILE A 86 15.40 12.05 -16.44
CA ILE A 86 14.95 10.94 -17.27
C ILE A 86 14.51 11.48 -18.63
N THR A 87 14.30 10.58 -19.58
CA THR A 87 13.84 10.86 -20.94
C THR A 87 12.34 10.64 -21.10
N ALA A 88 11.78 11.09 -22.22
CA ALA A 88 10.39 10.78 -22.57
C ALA A 88 10.18 9.26 -22.80
N ASP A 89 11.22 8.56 -23.25
CA ASP A 89 11.15 7.10 -23.45
C ASP A 89 11.07 6.36 -22.12
N ASP A 90 11.78 6.80 -21.08
CA ASP A 90 11.68 6.23 -19.72
C ASP A 90 10.25 6.40 -19.14
N VAL A 91 9.64 7.55 -19.41
CA VAL A 91 8.23 7.81 -19.01
C VAL A 91 7.28 6.89 -19.78
N ALA A 92 7.45 6.77 -21.10
CA ALA A 92 6.62 5.89 -21.93
C ALA A 92 6.74 4.44 -21.49
N GLU A 93 7.94 3.95 -21.18
CA GLU A 93 8.16 2.60 -20.66
C GLU A 93 7.37 2.36 -19.35
N THR A 94 7.36 3.34 -18.44
CA THR A 94 6.60 3.19 -17.18
C THR A 94 5.10 3.19 -17.43
N PHE A 95 4.58 4.06 -18.32
CA PHE A 95 3.16 4.03 -18.70
C PHE A 95 2.75 2.73 -19.39
N ASP A 96 3.63 2.12 -20.20
CA ASP A 96 3.37 0.80 -20.76
C ASP A 96 3.23 -0.27 -19.67
N LYS A 97 4.06 -0.23 -18.62
CA LYS A 97 3.94 -1.10 -17.45
C LYS A 97 2.63 -0.90 -16.70
N GLU A 98 2.22 0.36 -16.48
CA GLU A 98 0.93 0.69 -15.86
C GLU A 98 -0.26 0.15 -16.70
N LEU A 99 -0.21 0.33 -18.02
CA LEU A 99 -1.23 -0.18 -18.92
C LEU A 99 -1.31 -1.71 -18.87
N MET A 100 -0.16 -2.40 -18.87
CA MET A 100 -0.12 -3.84 -18.75
C MET A 100 -0.72 -4.32 -17.43
N LEU A 101 -0.43 -3.66 -16.32
CA LEU A 101 -0.96 -4.00 -15.01
C LEU A 101 -2.48 -3.76 -14.94
N ASN A 102 -2.97 -2.64 -15.47
CA ASN A 102 -4.41 -2.30 -15.53
C ASN A 102 -5.23 -3.26 -16.39
N GLN A 103 -4.59 -3.97 -17.33
CA GLN A 103 -5.27 -4.96 -18.16
C GLN A 103 -5.37 -6.35 -17.51
N VAL A 104 -4.70 -6.58 -16.38
CA VAL A 104 -4.72 -7.89 -15.71
C VAL A 104 -6.13 -8.28 -15.25
N PRO A 105 -6.94 -7.40 -14.63
CA PRO A 105 -8.28 -7.77 -14.17
C PRO A 105 -9.18 -8.32 -15.27
N GLU A 106 -9.04 -7.81 -16.50
CA GLU A 106 -9.84 -8.27 -17.65
C GLU A 106 -9.45 -9.67 -18.15
N LYS A 107 -8.28 -10.15 -17.79
CA LYS A 107 -7.66 -11.39 -18.31
C LYS A 107 -7.71 -12.55 -17.33
N ILE A 108 -8.08 -12.29 -16.08
CA ILE A 108 -8.07 -13.32 -15.02
C ILE A 108 -9.49 -13.65 -14.56
N SER A 109 -9.69 -14.84 -14.03
CA SER A 109 -10.95 -15.27 -13.44
C SER A 109 -10.91 -15.29 -11.92
N ASN A 110 -9.72 -15.37 -11.34
CA ASN A 110 -9.48 -15.38 -9.89
C ASN A 110 -8.05 -14.92 -9.59
N ILE A 111 -7.76 -14.69 -8.31
CA ILE A 111 -6.45 -14.19 -7.85
C ILE A 111 -5.29 -15.15 -8.20
N ASP A 112 -5.53 -16.47 -8.26
CA ASP A 112 -4.47 -17.41 -8.60
C ASP A 112 -4.00 -17.27 -10.07
N ASP A 113 -4.88 -16.78 -10.94
CA ASP A 113 -4.58 -16.59 -12.37
C ASP A 113 -3.74 -15.33 -12.63
N ILE A 114 -3.47 -14.48 -11.63
CA ILE A 114 -2.61 -13.32 -11.78
C ILE A 114 -1.21 -13.78 -12.24
N PRO A 115 -0.70 -13.26 -13.36
CA PRO A 115 0.66 -13.58 -13.80
C PRO A 115 1.70 -13.12 -12.77
N ASP A 116 2.75 -13.89 -12.55
CA ASP A 116 3.79 -13.53 -11.59
C ASP A 116 4.50 -12.24 -12.01
N GLU A 117 4.65 -12.01 -13.32
CA GLU A 117 5.21 -10.78 -13.90
C GLU A 117 4.44 -9.50 -13.51
N ALA A 118 3.15 -9.61 -13.16
CA ALA A 118 2.37 -8.46 -12.70
C ALA A 118 2.92 -7.87 -11.38
N PHE A 119 3.49 -8.70 -10.53
CA PHE A 119 4.13 -8.26 -9.28
C PHE A 119 5.46 -7.57 -9.53
N ASP A 120 6.19 -7.97 -10.57
CA ASP A 120 7.41 -7.29 -11.01
C ASP A 120 7.08 -5.90 -11.59
N LEU A 121 6.04 -5.80 -12.42
CA LEU A 121 5.55 -4.52 -12.94
C LEU A 121 5.13 -3.58 -11.80
N ALA A 122 4.37 -4.08 -10.83
CA ALA A 122 4.00 -3.31 -9.65
C ALA A 122 5.23 -2.84 -8.86
N THR A 123 6.28 -3.69 -8.76
CA THR A 123 7.55 -3.34 -8.10
C THR A 123 8.26 -2.20 -8.82
N ASP A 124 8.32 -2.22 -10.13
CA ASP A 124 8.93 -1.15 -10.93
C ASP A 124 8.19 0.18 -10.77
N ILE A 125 6.86 0.14 -10.83
CA ILE A 125 6.03 1.35 -10.76
C ILE A 125 6.09 1.96 -9.36
N TYR A 126 5.95 1.15 -8.30
CA TYR A 126 5.95 1.69 -6.95
C TYR A 126 7.29 2.32 -6.53
N ALA A 127 8.39 1.96 -7.19
CA ALA A 127 9.68 2.61 -6.95
C ALA A 127 9.63 4.13 -7.21
N TRP A 128 8.78 4.57 -8.13
CA TRP A 128 8.52 5.99 -8.37
C TRP A 128 7.71 6.63 -7.24
N GLU A 129 6.76 5.90 -6.64
CA GLU A 129 6.07 6.40 -5.44
C GLU A 129 7.01 6.50 -4.25
N ILE A 130 7.91 5.52 -4.03
CA ILE A 130 8.96 5.65 -3.02
C ILE A 130 9.79 6.90 -3.30
N ALA A 131 10.19 7.14 -4.56
CA ALA A 131 10.91 8.34 -4.93
C ALA A 131 10.15 9.63 -4.57
N TYR A 132 8.82 9.63 -4.70
CA TYR A 132 7.98 10.74 -4.26
C TYR A 132 8.09 10.97 -2.74
N ARG A 133 8.08 9.90 -1.95
CA ARG A 133 8.12 9.95 -0.48
C ARG A 133 9.49 10.33 0.09
N ILE A 134 10.58 9.84 -0.51
CA ILE A 134 11.96 10.04 -0.03
C ILE A 134 12.77 11.07 -0.83
N GLY A 135 12.23 11.54 -1.97
CA GLY A 135 12.85 12.57 -2.82
C GLY A 135 13.90 12.06 -3.80
N ASN A 136 14.14 10.74 -3.90
CA ASN A 136 15.13 10.16 -4.78
C ASN A 136 14.66 8.82 -5.35
N TYR A 137 14.76 8.66 -6.68
CA TYR A 137 14.48 7.39 -7.35
C TYR A 137 15.64 6.41 -7.20
N VAL A 138 15.29 5.20 -6.84
CA VAL A 138 16.25 4.08 -6.76
C VAL A 138 15.66 2.92 -7.57
N VAL A 139 16.44 2.45 -8.54
CA VAL A 139 16.04 1.29 -9.36
C VAL A 139 15.85 0.07 -8.45
N PRO A 140 14.75 -0.64 -8.54
CA PRO A 140 14.55 -1.88 -7.80
C PRO A 140 15.65 -2.90 -8.12
N THR A 141 16.20 -3.52 -7.09
CA THR A 141 17.22 -4.57 -7.22
C THR A 141 16.72 -5.93 -6.72
N GLN A 142 15.56 -5.96 -6.11
CA GLN A 142 14.92 -7.16 -5.59
C GLN A 142 13.47 -7.18 -6.05
N TYR A 143 13.09 -8.33 -6.57
CA TYR A 143 11.74 -8.62 -7.05
C TYR A 143 11.17 -9.81 -6.28
N PRO A 144 9.83 -9.91 -6.17
CA PRO A 144 9.18 -11.07 -5.56
C PRO A 144 9.51 -12.33 -6.36
N ASP A 145 10.03 -13.35 -5.70
CA ASP A 145 10.13 -14.67 -6.32
C ASP A 145 8.79 -15.42 -6.28
N GLN A 146 8.76 -16.61 -6.83
CA GLN A 146 7.54 -17.40 -6.92
C GLN A 146 6.90 -17.67 -5.53
N ILE A 147 7.71 -17.87 -4.49
CA ILE A 147 7.19 -18.11 -3.13
C ILE A 147 6.58 -16.82 -2.59
N THR A 148 7.27 -15.70 -2.71
CA THR A 148 6.79 -14.38 -2.30
C THR A 148 5.51 -14.01 -3.04
N VAL A 149 5.42 -14.26 -4.35
CA VAL A 149 4.20 -14.04 -5.16
C VAL A 149 3.04 -14.89 -4.67
N GLN A 150 3.27 -16.17 -4.35
CA GLN A 150 2.22 -17.04 -3.77
C GLN A 150 1.70 -16.50 -2.44
N HIS A 151 2.60 -15.99 -1.59
CA HIS A 151 2.22 -15.36 -0.32
C HIS A 151 1.41 -14.07 -0.57
N MET A 152 1.79 -13.24 -1.54
CA MET A 152 1.02 -12.06 -1.93
C MET A 152 -0.38 -12.42 -2.44
N LYS A 153 -0.49 -13.42 -3.32
CA LYS A 153 -1.80 -13.93 -3.80
C LYS A 153 -2.66 -14.42 -2.63
N LEU A 154 -2.07 -15.11 -1.65
CA LEU A 154 -2.79 -15.54 -0.45
C LEU A 154 -3.26 -14.33 0.38
N MET A 155 -2.43 -13.30 0.53
CA MET A 155 -2.82 -12.08 1.23
C MET A 155 -3.92 -11.31 0.48
N MET A 156 -3.86 -11.23 -0.85
CA MET A 156 -4.94 -10.64 -1.66
C MET A 156 -6.27 -11.36 -1.45
N LYS A 157 -6.30 -12.69 -1.38
CA LYS A 157 -7.51 -13.46 -1.05
C LYS A 157 -8.06 -13.13 0.35
N ARG A 158 -7.18 -12.89 1.32
CA ARG A 158 -7.60 -12.47 2.67
C ARG A 158 -8.20 -11.06 2.64
N ILE A 159 -7.63 -10.16 1.85
CA ILE A 159 -8.16 -8.81 1.64
C ILE A 159 -9.51 -8.87 0.92
N GLU A 160 -9.65 -9.68 -0.11
CA GLU A 160 -10.92 -9.90 -0.80
C GLU A 160 -12.00 -10.43 0.16
N ASN A 161 -11.65 -11.42 0.99
CA ASN A 161 -12.56 -11.94 2.02
C ASN A 161 -12.97 -10.85 3.02
N PHE A 162 -12.03 -9.98 3.41
CA PHE A 162 -12.31 -8.84 4.27
C PHE A 162 -13.30 -7.88 3.61
N PHE A 163 -13.11 -7.52 2.35
CA PHE A 163 -14.04 -6.66 1.62
C PHE A 163 -15.41 -7.31 1.43
N ASN A 164 -15.45 -8.61 1.20
CA ASN A 164 -16.72 -9.36 1.12
C ASN A 164 -17.49 -9.36 2.44
N GLU A 165 -16.81 -9.40 3.58
CA GLU A 165 -17.42 -9.40 4.91
C GLU A 165 -17.84 -7.99 5.36
N TYR A 166 -16.97 -6.98 5.18
CA TYR A 166 -17.16 -5.64 5.75
C TYR A 166 -17.60 -4.58 4.73
N GLY A 167 -17.59 -4.91 3.44
CA GLY A 167 -17.92 -4.01 2.33
C GLY A 167 -16.68 -3.60 1.53
N TRP A 168 -16.93 -3.34 0.25
CA TRP A 168 -15.90 -2.90 -0.69
C TRP A 168 -15.56 -1.42 -0.50
N SER A 169 -14.34 -1.05 -0.86
CA SER A 169 -13.92 0.35 -0.86
C SER A 169 -14.83 1.17 -1.78
N THR A 170 -15.22 2.36 -1.32
CA THR A 170 -16.09 3.29 -2.05
C THR A 170 -15.33 4.47 -2.63
N GLY A 171 -14.03 4.51 -2.49
CA GLY A 171 -13.18 5.59 -2.98
C GLY A 171 -11.71 5.34 -2.68
N ASP A 172 -10.92 6.28 -3.12
CA ASP A 172 -9.46 6.30 -3.02
C ASP A 172 -8.99 6.40 -1.56
N ALA A 173 -7.68 6.27 -1.38
CA ALA A 173 -7.01 6.54 -0.11
C ALA A 173 -7.52 7.85 0.50
N PHE A 174 -8.06 7.78 1.69
CA PHE A 174 -8.60 8.95 2.38
C PHE A 174 -7.48 9.79 2.98
N GLY A 175 -7.24 10.96 2.38
CA GLY A 175 -6.32 11.94 2.93
C GLY A 175 -7.06 12.98 3.76
N ALA A 176 -6.62 13.22 4.98
CA ALA A 176 -7.15 14.26 5.83
C ALA A 176 -6.05 15.12 6.43
N SER A 177 -6.32 16.41 6.56
CA SER A 177 -5.47 17.32 7.31
C SER A 177 -6.28 18.18 8.26
N THR A 178 -5.65 18.60 9.35
CA THR A 178 -6.27 19.60 10.23
C THR A 178 -6.42 20.92 9.48
N LYS A 179 -7.43 21.71 9.86
CA LYS A 179 -7.76 22.99 9.20
C LYS A 179 -6.59 23.98 9.08
N ASN A 180 -5.60 23.86 9.96
CA ASN A 180 -4.37 24.68 9.95
C ASN A 180 -3.18 23.95 9.29
N GLY A 181 -3.36 22.72 8.78
CA GLY A 181 -2.32 21.95 8.11
C GLY A 181 -1.22 21.39 9.02
N TYR A 182 -1.35 21.48 10.35
CA TYR A 182 -0.33 20.97 11.27
C TYR A 182 -0.26 19.43 11.35
N LEU A 183 -1.38 18.77 11.13
CA LEU A 183 -1.46 17.32 11.11
C LEU A 183 -2.08 16.87 9.79
N SER A 184 -1.47 15.89 9.17
CA SER A 184 -1.99 15.20 8.00
C SER A 184 -1.85 13.70 8.19
N GLY A 185 -2.79 12.95 7.64
CA GLY A 185 -2.77 11.50 7.61
C GLY A 185 -3.58 11.00 6.43
N ASP A 186 -3.26 9.80 6.05
CA ASP A 186 -3.91 9.03 5.00
C ASP A 186 -4.21 7.62 5.52
N ASP A 187 -5.28 7.06 5.03
CA ASP A 187 -5.66 5.65 5.23
C ASP A 187 -5.71 4.96 3.87
N ASP A 188 -5.58 3.64 3.85
CA ASP A 188 -5.48 2.91 2.59
C ASP A 188 -6.84 2.80 1.88
N TYR A 189 -7.93 2.56 2.62
CA TYR A 189 -9.25 2.35 2.02
C TYR A 189 -10.37 3.00 2.84
N LEU A 190 -11.35 3.56 2.12
CA LEU A 190 -12.60 4.06 2.69
C LEU A 190 -13.76 3.13 2.33
N LEU A 191 -14.33 2.43 3.29
CA LEU A 191 -15.60 1.73 3.18
C LEU A 191 -16.72 2.69 3.57
N LYS A 192 -17.97 2.27 3.39
CA LYS A 192 -19.15 3.13 3.63
C LYS A 192 -19.11 3.92 4.96
N ASN A 193 -18.62 3.32 6.04
CA ASN A 193 -18.56 3.93 7.38
C ASN A 193 -17.28 3.57 8.14
N THR A 194 -16.25 3.08 7.46
CA THR A 194 -15.04 2.56 8.11
C THR A 194 -13.81 2.98 7.32
N LEU A 195 -12.83 3.53 8.01
CA LEU A 195 -11.48 3.71 7.49
C LEU A 195 -10.71 2.42 7.76
N VAL A 196 -9.97 1.97 6.75
CA VAL A 196 -9.15 0.76 6.82
C VAL A 196 -7.72 1.12 6.51
N ASP A 197 -6.82 0.73 7.40
CA ASP A 197 -5.38 0.80 7.23
C ASP A 197 -4.86 -0.64 7.16
N LEU A 198 -4.38 -1.05 5.99
CA LEU A 198 -3.88 -2.39 5.74
C LEU A 198 -2.41 -2.50 6.14
N LYS A 199 -2.12 -3.43 7.02
CA LYS A 199 -0.72 -3.68 7.43
C LYS A 199 -0.33 -5.13 7.21
N ALA A 200 0.58 -5.36 6.27
CA ALA A 200 1.30 -6.62 6.19
C ALA A 200 2.31 -6.68 7.36
N SER A 201 2.09 -7.56 8.30
CA SER A 201 2.93 -7.70 9.49
C SER A 201 2.94 -9.14 9.98
N ASN A 202 4.11 -9.62 10.36
CA ASN A 202 4.30 -10.90 11.04
C ASN A 202 3.99 -10.84 12.55
N LYS A 203 3.61 -9.68 13.08
CA LYS A 203 3.35 -9.49 14.53
C LYS A 203 1.85 -9.49 14.79
N THR A 204 1.39 -10.54 15.47
CA THR A 204 0.01 -10.67 15.95
C THR A 204 -0.37 -9.71 17.08
N ARG A 205 0.53 -8.83 17.50
CA ARG A 205 0.24 -7.86 18.56
C ARG A 205 -0.17 -6.53 17.97
N CYS A 206 -1.42 -6.13 18.23
CA CYS A 206 -1.85 -4.74 18.09
C CYS A 206 -0.96 -3.86 18.99
N ARG A 207 0.16 -3.36 18.46
CA ARG A 207 1.04 -2.40 19.14
C ARG A 207 0.75 -0.97 18.73
N TYR A 208 -0.51 -0.67 18.43
CA TYR A 208 -0.82 0.61 17.81
C TYR A 208 -1.09 1.76 18.78
N PHE A 209 -0.94 1.55 20.09
CA PHE A 209 -1.01 2.63 21.07
C PHE A 209 -0.08 2.31 22.24
N GLY A 210 1.20 2.34 21.97
CA GLY A 210 2.22 2.30 23.01
C GLY A 210 2.97 3.61 23.05
#